data_2ba2ec489c50f8be7db114583ac06a09
#
_entry.id   2ba2ec489c50f8be7db114583ac06a09
#
_cell.length_a   1.000
_cell.length_b   1.000
_cell.length_c   1.000
_cell.angle_alpha   90.00
_cell.angle_beta   90.00
_cell.angle_gamma   90.00
#
_symmetry.space_group_name_H-M   'P 1'
#
loop_
_entity.id
_entity.type
_entity.pdbx_description
1 polymer ?
#
loop_
_entity_poly.entity_id
_entity_poly.type
_entity_poly.pdbx_seq_one_letter_code
_entity_poly.pdbx_strand_id
1 'polypeptide(L)'
;FSGFIKEKFSKRVQNIYIVEMIILATCAFAINLLAGSKTLEVLTGIPFTYTAIAMAAIALLYSFRTGLKATVITEMFKIIVVWTGVILIVPAVIYIAGGWETVQAGLGGMRGDGASIIGTERAWVVFATFGAAAFLGHLGGPWGDNSFYQRAFAIQKKSVFKSFVIAAFIFGIIPIMMGLLGYIGAGSGMEIPGNMVGTTNAIVIANFLPAWASLFFVFLVFAGLVAILDSQFSSIANMTGHDIYNKYKKKVDDKTVIKYARVGMVVLAIAGFLITQIPGITLLYIFLFFATLRAAVWLPSLIAIVKPKLLSEQGMFYGMGIAIIIGVPMFVYGKLAKSLPYTLSGTLVAIFGSVVLVLAISKWNKKQIS
;
A
#
# COMPACT_ATOMS: atom_id res chain seq x y z
N PHE A 1 -3.24 -5.32 -17.07
CA PHE A 1 -1.86 -5.84 -17.17
C PHE A 1 -1.83 -7.36 -17.22
N SER A 2 -2.63 -8.06 -16.41
CA SER A 2 -2.71 -9.52 -16.40
C SER A 2 -2.97 -10.11 -17.79
N GLY A 3 -3.84 -9.49 -18.60
CA GLY A 3 -4.10 -9.87 -19.99
C GLY A 3 -2.87 -9.76 -20.89
N PHE A 4 -2.12 -8.65 -20.78
CA PHE A 4 -0.85 -8.46 -21.52
C PHE A 4 0.16 -9.58 -21.20
N ILE A 5 0.31 -9.94 -19.93
CA ILE A 5 1.21 -11.02 -19.51
C ILE A 5 0.76 -12.37 -20.08
N LYS A 6 -0.55 -12.64 -20.13
CA LYS A 6 -1.09 -13.86 -20.74
C LYS A 6 -0.77 -13.97 -22.23
N GLU A 7 -0.97 -12.88 -22.96
CA GLU A 7 -0.69 -12.85 -24.41
C GLU A 7 0.79 -12.95 -24.72
N LYS A 8 1.64 -12.35 -23.87
CA LYS A 8 3.08 -12.28 -24.10
C LYS A 8 3.82 -13.55 -23.70
N PHE A 9 3.35 -14.22 -22.65
CA PHE A 9 4.01 -15.41 -22.09
C PHE A 9 3.05 -16.59 -22.02
N SER A 10 2.20 -16.65 -20.98
CA SER A 10 1.21 -17.73 -20.82
C SER A 10 0.20 -17.47 -19.71
N LYS A 11 -0.82 -18.37 -19.66
CA LYS A 11 -1.81 -18.42 -18.60
C LYS A 11 -1.20 -18.74 -17.22
N ARG A 12 -0.08 -19.51 -17.19
CA ARG A 12 0.61 -19.85 -15.93
C ARG A 12 1.27 -18.62 -15.32
N VAL A 13 1.97 -17.82 -16.12
CA VAL A 13 2.58 -16.57 -15.67
C VAL A 13 1.50 -15.56 -15.25
N GLN A 14 0.42 -15.43 -16.02
CA GLN A 14 -0.74 -14.61 -15.64
C GLN A 14 -1.27 -14.94 -14.24
N ASN A 15 -1.33 -16.24 -13.90
CA ASN A 15 -1.84 -16.66 -12.59
C ASN A 15 -0.98 -16.14 -11.42
N ILE A 16 0.35 -16.10 -11.56
CA ILE A 16 1.23 -15.53 -10.53
C ILE A 16 0.83 -14.07 -10.26
N TYR A 17 0.67 -13.27 -11.32
CA TYR A 17 0.26 -11.88 -11.19
C TYR A 17 -1.14 -11.71 -10.58
N ILE A 18 -2.09 -12.55 -10.96
CA ILE A 18 -3.45 -12.49 -10.38
C ILE A 18 -3.40 -12.82 -8.87
N VAL A 19 -2.69 -13.87 -8.49
CA VAL A 19 -2.56 -14.26 -7.07
C VAL A 19 -1.84 -13.16 -6.29
N GLU A 20 -0.74 -12.64 -6.81
CA GLU A 20 0.01 -11.55 -6.21
C GLU A 20 -0.86 -10.30 -6.04
N MET A 21 -1.57 -9.86 -7.06
CA MET A 21 -2.47 -8.71 -7.00
C MET A 21 -3.60 -8.90 -5.97
N ILE A 22 -4.15 -10.11 -5.82
CA ILE A 22 -5.16 -10.42 -4.80
C ILE A 22 -4.56 -10.28 -3.39
N ILE A 23 -3.38 -10.84 -3.16
CA ILE A 23 -2.69 -10.74 -1.88
C ILE A 23 -2.38 -9.27 -1.57
N LEU A 24 -1.87 -8.53 -2.56
CA LEU A 24 -1.57 -7.10 -2.40
C LEU A 24 -2.82 -6.26 -2.12
N ALA A 25 -3.94 -6.52 -2.81
CA ALA A 25 -5.21 -5.84 -2.54
C ALA A 25 -5.69 -6.14 -1.11
N THR A 26 -5.53 -7.38 -0.64
CA THR A 26 -5.89 -7.79 0.72
C THR A 26 -5.00 -7.11 1.77
N CYS A 27 -3.69 -7.05 1.53
CA CYS A 27 -2.77 -6.33 2.41
C CYS A 27 -3.04 -4.83 2.42
N ALA A 28 -3.28 -4.20 1.26
CA ALA A 28 -3.62 -2.80 1.17
C ALA A 28 -4.93 -2.47 1.93
N PHE A 29 -5.93 -3.32 1.80
CA PHE A 29 -7.17 -3.21 2.57
C PHE A 29 -6.90 -3.32 4.08
N ALA A 30 -6.13 -4.33 4.51
CA ALA A 30 -5.78 -4.53 5.92
C ALA A 30 -4.96 -3.37 6.51
N ILE A 31 -3.97 -2.83 5.75
CA ILE A 31 -3.17 -1.67 6.17
C ILE A 31 -4.07 -0.48 6.48
N ASN A 32 -4.98 -0.15 5.56
CA ASN A 32 -5.84 1.01 5.70
C ASN A 32 -6.91 0.80 6.78
N LEU A 33 -7.46 -0.41 6.88
CA LEU A 33 -8.39 -0.75 7.94
C LEU A 33 -7.74 -0.67 9.33
N LEU A 34 -6.53 -1.23 9.47
CA LEU A 34 -5.76 -1.18 10.72
C LEU A 34 -5.41 0.26 11.12
N ALA A 35 -4.87 1.05 10.17
CA ALA A 35 -4.49 2.43 10.42
C ALA A 35 -5.69 3.29 10.82
N GLY A 36 -6.78 3.19 10.06
CA GLY A 36 -7.98 3.97 10.29
C GLY A 36 -8.66 3.64 11.60
N SER A 37 -8.85 2.35 11.85
CA SER A 37 -9.55 1.92 13.06
C SER A 37 -8.77 2.23 14.33
N LYS A 38 -7.44 2.10 14.32
CA LYS A 38 -6.61 2.53 15.44
C LYS A 38 -6.61 4.05 15.65
N THR A 39 -6.60 4.81 14.55
CA THR A 39 -6.73 6.27 14.63
C THR A 39 -8.08 6.70 15.23
N LEU A 40 -9.15 6.05 14.80
CA LEU A 40 -10.49 6.29 15.35
C LEU A 40 -10.58 5.89 16.82
N GLU A 41 -10.01 4.75 17.21
CA GLU A 41 -9.94 4.33 18.62
C GLU A 41 -9.26 5.37 19.49
N VAL A 42 -8.10 5.90 19.06
CA VAL A 42 -7.39 6.96 19.81
C VAL A 42 -8.18 8.24 19.94
N LEU A 43 -8.88 8.66 18.87
CA LEU A 43 -9.58 9.95 18.85
C LEU A 43 -10.99 9.91 19.45
N THR A 44 -11.66 8.74 19.42
CA THR A 44 -13.06 8.61 19.85
C THR A 44 -13.24 7.76 21.10
N GLY A 45 -12.24 6.97 21.49
CA GLY A 45 -12.35 5.99 22.57
C GLY A 45 -13.15 4.74 22.20
N ILE A 46 -13.68 4.62 20.98
CA ILE A 46 -14.42 3.44 20.53
C ILE A 46 -13.43 2.31 20.26
N PRO A 47 -13.61 1.11 20.84
CA PRO A 47 -12.65 0.01 20.67
C PRO A 47 -12.40 -0.36 19.21
N PHE A 48 -11.15 -0.70 18.89
CA PHE A 48 -10.64 -1.02 17.57
C PHE A 48 -11.54 -1.96 16.75
N THR A 49 -12.02 -3.03 17.37
CA THR A 49 -12.82 -4.04 16.66
C THR A 49 -14.12 -3.46 16.11
N TYR A 50 -14.81 -2.60 16.88
CA TYR A 50 -16.06 -1.96 16.43
C TYR A 50 -15.81 -0.95 15.32
N THR A 51 -14.76 -0.13 15.45
CA THR A 51 -14.37 0.82 14.40
C THR A 51 -13.95 0.11 13.12
N ALA A 52 -13.23 -1.00 13.21
CA ALA A 52 -12.82 -1.81 12.05
C ALA A 52 -14.01 -2.45 11.34
N ILE A 53 -14.95 -3.05 12.08
CA ILE A 53 -16.17 -3.62 11.51
C ILE A 53 -17.01 -2.53 10.85
N ALA A 54 -17.22 -1.41 11.52
CA ALA A 54 -18.01 -0.30 11.00
C ALA A 54 -17.41 0.26 9.71
N MET A 55 -16.10 0.53 9.68
CA MET A 55 -15.40 1.02 8.49
C MET A 55 -15.49 0.04 7.32
N ALA A 56 -15.22 -1.23 7.57
CA ALA A 56 -15.29 -2.25 6.52
C ALA A 56 -16.71 -2.41 5.98
N ALA A 57 -17.72 -2.42 6.87
CA ALA A 57 -19.13 -2.53 6.48
C ALA A 57 -19.61 -1.31 5.67
N ILE A 58 -19.30 -0.09 6.12
CA ILE A 58 -19.69 1.14 5.41
C ILE A 58 -19.04 1.19 4.03
N ALA A 59 -17.74 0.90 3.94
CA ALA A 59 -17.02 0.86 2.67
C ALA A 59 -17.61 -0.21 1.73
N LEU A 60 -17.92 -1.40 2.23
CA LEU A 60 -18.51 -2.49 1.46
C LEU A 60 -19.90 -2.14 0.94
N LEU A 61 -20.79 -1.63 1.80
CA LEU A 61 -22.16 -1.23 1.44
C LEU A 61 -22.15 -0.11 0.41
N TYR A 62 -21.24 0.85 0.56
CA TYR A 62 -21.05 1.91 -0.41
C TYR A 62 -20.60 1.34 -1.76
N SER A 63 -19.56 0.50 -1.77
CA SER A 63 -18.96 -0.07 -2.99
C SER A 63 -19.94 -0.99 -3.74
N PHE A 64 -20.90 -1.64 -3.06
CA PHE A 64 -21.91 -2.47 -3.73
C PHE A 64 -22.86 -1.68 -4.64
N ARG A 65 -23.04 -0.39 -4.39
CA ARG A 65 -23.98 0.50 -5.11
C ARG A 65 -23.28 1.43 -6.08
N THR A 66 -21.98 1.68 -5.88
CA THR A 66 -21.20 2.61 -6.70
C THR A 66 -20.48 1.88 -7.81
N GLY A 67 -20.52 2.46 -9.02
CA GLY A 67 -19.65 2.04 -10.12
C GLY A 67 -18.44 2.95 -10.21
N LEU A 68 -17.44 2.60 -11.01
CA LEU A 68 -16.18 3.34 -11.17
C LEU A 68 -16.36 4.86 -11.36
N LYS A 69 -17.40 5.29 -12.12
CA LYS A 69 -17.66 6.72 -12.34
C LYS A 69 -18.04 7.45 -11.04
N ALA A 70 -18.89 6.85 -10.22
CA ALA A 70 -19.30 7.44 -8.94
C ALA A 70 -18.12 7.48 -7.97
N THR A 71 -17.31 6.42 -7.92
CA THR A 71 -16.08 6.35 -7.12
C THR A 71 -15.13 7.50 -7.48
N VAL A 72 -14.84 7.74 -8.76
CA VAL A 72 -13.94 8.83 -9.19
C VAL A 72 -14.46 10.21 -8.77
N ILE A 73 -15.76 10.47 -8.93
CA ILE A 73 -16.36 11.76 -8.52
C ILE A 73 -16.24 11.96 -7.00
N THR A 74 -16.57 10.95 -6.22
CA THR A 74 -16.49 11.04 -4.75
C THR A 74 -15.05 11.12 -4.25
N GLU A 75 -14.10 10.44 -4.91
CA GLU A 75 -12.66 10.57 -4.61
C GLU A 75 -12.17 12.01 -4.82
N MET A 76 -12.65 12.71 -5.85
CA MET A 76 -12.30 14.11 -6.08
C MET A 76 -12.73 15.00 -4.92
N PHE A 77 -13.94 14.85 -4.41
CA PHE A 77 -14.40 15.62 -3.23
C PHE A 77 -13.62 15.24 -1.97
N LYS A 78 -13.38 13.94 -1.75
CA LYS A 78 -12.61 13.46 -0.59
C LYS A 78 -11.19 14.02 -0.57
N ILE A 79 -10.50 14.07 -1.73
CA ILE A 79 -9.14 14.61 -1.79
C ILE A 79 -9.10 16.10 -1.48
N ILE A 80 -10.09 16.87 -1.93
CA ILE A 80 -10.19 18.30 -1.59
C ILE A 80 -10.34 18.48 -0.08
N VAL A 81 -11.22 17.69 0.55
CA VAL A 81 -11.42 17.71 2.00
C VAL A 81 -10.13 17.35 2.74
N VAL A 82 -9.45 16.27 2.33
CA VAL A 82 -8.18 15.84 2.94
C VAL A 82 -7.11 16.93 2.79
N TRP A 83 -6.95 17.53 1.61
CA TRP A 83 -6.00 18.62 1.39
C TRP A 83 -6.28 19.83 2.26
N THR A 84 -7.54 20.27 2.29
CA THR A 84 -7.96 21.40 3.14
C THR A 84 -7.62 21.12 4.60
N GLY A 85 -7.93 19.93 5.07
CA GLY A 85 -7.65 19.55 6.44
C GLY A 85 -6.17 19.49 6.77
N VAL A 86 -5.34 18.90 5.91
CA VAL A 86 -3.89 18.82 6.14
C VAL A 86 -3.27 20.22 6.16
N ILE A 87 -3.65 21.09 5.22
CA ILE A 87 -3.15 22.47 5.14
C ILE A 87 -3.56 23.31 6.36
N LEU A 88 -4.71 23.03 6.95
CA LEU A 88 -5.17 23.78 8.15
C LEU A 88 -4.61 23.17 9.44
N ILE A 89 -4.71 21.85 9.60
CA ILE A 89 -4.37 21.16 10.85
C ILE A 89 -2.86 21.18 11.12
N VAL A 90 -2.03 20.84 10.11
CA VAL A 90 -0.59 20.68 10.35
C VAL A 90 0.06 22.01 10.74
N PRO A 91 -0.15 23.15 10.05
CA PRO A 91 0.39 24.43 10.49
C PRO A 91 -0.16 24.90 11.83
N ALA A 92 -1.45 24.63 12.13
CA ALA A 92 -2.04 24.98 13.42
C ALA A 92 -1.35 24.21 14.56
N VAL A 93 -1.11 22.91 14.40
CA VAL A 93 -0.37 22.12 15.40
C VAL A 93 1.06 22.63 15.55
N ILE A 94 1.77 22.92 14.45
CA ILE A 94 3.12 23.48 14.50
C ILE A 94 3.13 24.77 15.33
N TYR A 95 2.20 25.69 15.04
CA TYR A 95 2.10 26.98 15.75
C TYR A 95 1.84 26.81 17.24
N ILE A 96 0.86 25.97 17.62
CA ILE A 96 0.46 25.76 19.03
C ILE A 96 1.54 24.99 19.80
N ALA A 97 2.26 24.08 19.15
CA ALA A 97 3.31 23.25 19.77
C ALA A 97 4.63 24.03 20.05
N GLY A 98 4.71 25.32 19.72
CA GLY A 98 5.92 26.11 19.92
C GLY A 98 6.70 26.44 18.64
N GLY A 99 6.05 26.28 17.48
CA GLY A 99 6.60 26.70 16.20
C GLY A 99 7.58 25.71 15.57
N TRP A 100 8.39 26.24 14.65
CA TRP A 100 9.34 25.41 13.90
C TRP A 100 10.49 24.87 14.76
N GLU A 101 10.78 25.50 15.88
CA GLU A 101 11.81 25.05 16.83
C GLU A 101 11.47 23.68 17.40
N THR A 102 10.18 23.42 17.71
CA THR A 102 9.72 22.10 18.18
C THR A 102 9.88 21.05 17.10
N VAL A 103 9.62 21.38 15.82
CA VAL A 103 9.87 20.47 14.71
C VAL A 103 11.34 20.13 14.61
N GLN A 104 12.23 21.14 14.71
CA GLN A 104 13.68 20.94 14.68
C GLN A 104 14.19 20.10 15.85
N ALA A 105 13.71 20.35 17.05
CA ALA A 105 14.05 19.57 18.23
C ALA A 105 13.67 18.08 18.10
N GLY A 106 12.63 17.78 17.32
CA GLY A 106 12.19 16.42 17.03
C GLY A 106 12.89 15.72 15.86
N LEU A 107 13.78 16.41 15.14
CA LEU A 107 14.56 15.79 14.09
C LEU A 107 15.46 14.68 14.67
N GLY A 108 15.46 13.51 14.04
CA GLY A 108 16.11 12.32 14.62
C GLY A 108 15.20 11.48 15.52
N GLY A 109 13.96 11.92 15.80
CA GLY A 109 12.94 11.23 16.57
C GLY A 109 13.15 11.25 18.07
N MET A 110 12.35 10.51 18.84
CA MET A 110 12.33 10.51 20.33
C MET A 110 13.66 10.10 21.00
N ARG A 111 14.58 9.53 20.26
CA ARG A 111 15.92 9.12 20.74
C ARG A 111 17.04 9.78 19.95
N GLY A 112 16.72 10.74 19.11
CA GLY A 112 17.67 11.52 18.30
C GLY A 112 18.29 12.66 19.12
N ASP A 113 19.36 13.20 18.60
CA ASP A 113 20.03 14.40 19.14
C ASP A 113 19.38 15.71 18.67
N GLY A 114 18.30 15.67 17.92
CA GLY A 114 17.62 16.84 17.36
C GLY A 114 18.37 17.52 16.22
N ALA A 115 19.59 17.13 15.90
CA ALA A 115 20.47 17.88 15.01
C ALA A 115 20.45 17.42 13.56
N SER A 116 20.12 16.16 13.26
CA SER A 116 20.24 15.62 11.91
C SER A 116 19.30 14.46 11.61
N ILE A 117 18.62 14.56 10.46
CA ILE A 117 17.88 13.42 9.86
C ILE A 117 18.84 12.52 9.07
N ILE A 118 19.96 13.06 8.60
CA ILE A 118 20.87 12.41 7.65
C ILE A 118 22.27 12.34 8.28
N GLY A 119 22.99 11.23 8.05
CA GLY A 119 24.38 11.08 8.43
C GLY A 119 24.65 10.36 9.74
N THR A 120 23.63 10.01 10.52
CA THR A 120 23.78 9.15 11.70
C THR A 120 23.70 7.67 11.33
N GLU A 121 24.38 6.80 12.07
CA GLU A 121 24.28 5.35 11.87
C GLU A 121 22.82 4.85 11.93
N ARG A 122 22.04 5.41 12.86
CA ARG A 122 20.61 5.10 12.99
C ARG A 122 19.80 5.51 11.75
N ALA A 123 20.08 6.67 11.14
CA ALA A 123 19.42 7.12 9.93
C ALA A 123 19.68 6.15 8.77
N TRP A 124 20.90 5.63 8.64
CA TRP A 124 21.23 4.61 7.65
C TRP A 124 20.53 3.29 7.90
N VAL A 125 20.40 2.85 9.15
CA VAL A 125 19.63 1.65 9.49
C VAL A 125 18.16 1.82 9.13
N VAL A 126 17.54 2.96 9.45
CA VAL A 126 16.15 3.26 9.08
C VAL A 126 16.00 3.34 7.56
N PHE A 127 16.91 4.00 6.86
CA PHE A 127 16.90 4.06 5.40
C PHE A 127 16.98 2.65 4.78
N ALA A 128 17.90 1.82 5.24
CA ALA A 128 18.09 0.48 4.70
C ALA A 128 16.89 -0.45 4.99
N THR A 129 16.32 -0.39 6.21
CA THR A 129 15.27 -1.31 6.66
C THR A 129 13.86 -0.90 6.28
N PHE A 130 13.61 0.39 6.12
CA PHE A 130 12.31 0.96 5.79
C PHE A 130 12.35 1.75 4.48
N GLY A 131 13.20 2.75 4.39
CA GLY A 131 13.21 3.70 3.26
C GLY A 131 13.45 3.03 1.92
N ALA A 132 14.51 2.22 1.81
CA ALA A 132 14.85 1.52 0.58
C ALA A 132 13.77 0.49 0.19
N ALA A 133 13.29 -0.31 1.14
CA ALA A 133 12.24 -1.29 0.90
C ALA A 133 10.91 -0.63 0.48
N ALA A 134 10.53 0.45 1.16
CA ALA A 134 9.34 1.23 0.82
C ALA A 134 9.46 1.87 -0.57
N PHE A 135 10.59 2.51 -0.87
CA PHE A 135 10.84 3.13 -2.17
C PHE A 135 10.76 2.13 -3.32
N LEU A 136 11.49 1.01 -3.22
CA LEU A 136 11.49 -0.04 -4.24
C LEU A 136 10.11 -0.70 -4.38
N GLY A 137 9.40 -0.91 -3.27
CA GLY A 137 8.02 -1.42 -3.28
C GLY A 137 7.05 -0.46 -3.97
N HIS A 138 7.19 0.85 -3.77
CA HIS A 138 6.33 1.84 -4.45
C HIS A 138 6.62 1.95 -5.95
N LEU A 139 7.87 1.77 -6.38
CA LEU A 139 8.20 1.63 -7.80
C LEU A 139 7.48 0.44 -8.44
N GLY A 140 7.24 -0.62 -7.68
CA GLY A 140 6.43 -1.78 -8.08
C GLY A 140 4.92 -1.52 -8.17
N GLY A 141 4.44 -0.34 -7.73
CA GLY A 141 3.02 0.00 -7.66
C GLY A 141 2.20 -0.34 -8.90
N PRO A 142 2.57 0.16 -10.07
CA PRO A 142 1.80 -0.07 -11.30
C PRO A 142 1.67 -1.53 -11.71
N TRP A 143 2.57 -2.41 -11.30
CA TRP A 143 2.53 -3.83 -11.69
C TRP A 143 1.77 -4.72 -10.70
N GLY A 144 1.76 -4.35 -9.44
CA GLY A 144 1.09 -5.12 -8.38
C GLY A 144 -0.29 -4.60 -7.96
N ASP A 145 -0.78 -3.49 -8.51
CA ASP A 145 -2.06 -2.90 -8.13
C ASP A 145 -2.94 -2.60 -9.35
N ASN A 146 -4.02 -3.36 -9.47
CA ASN A 146 -4.96 -3.24 -10.59
C ASN A 146 -5.67 -1.86 -10.62
N SER A 147 -5.73 -1.14 -9.51
CA SER A 147 -6.37 0.18 -9.43
C SER A 147 -5.66 1.23 -10.31
N PHE A 148 -4.35 1.12 -10.52
CA PHE A 148 -3.61 1.99 -11.43
C PHE A 148 -4.08 1.84 -12.88
N TYR A 149 -4.32 0.59 -13.32
CA TYR A 149 -4.78 0.34 -14.69
C TYR A 149 -6.22 0.82 -14.90
N GLN A 150 -7.10 0.62 -13.93
CA GLN A 150 -8.48 1.14 -13.99
C GLN A 150 -8.48 2.65 -14.21
N ARG A 151 -7.63 3.39 -13.48
CA ARG A 151 -7.50 4.85 -13.63
C ARG A 151 -6.84 5.23 -14.95
N ALA A 152 -5.77 4.53 -15.36
CA ALA A 152 -5.08 4.80 -16.61
C ALA A 152 -6.01 4.62 -17.82
N PHE A 153 -6.86 3.60 -17.82
CA PHE A 153 -7.84 3.38 -18.89
C PHE A 153 -9.01 4.37 -18.87
N ALA A 154 -9.30 5.00 -17.75
CA ALA A 154 -10.32 6.04 -17.65
C ALA A 154 -9.85 7.41 -18.15
N ILE A 155 -8.55 7.59 -18.42
CA ILE A 155 -7.93 8.85 -18.83
C ILE A 155 -7.63 8.80 -20.33
N GLN A 156 -7.76 9.92 -21.04
CA GLN A 156 -7.34 10.02 -22.44
C GLN A 156 -5.84 9.70 -22.58
N LYS A 157 -5.47 8.83 -23.50
CA LYS A 157 -4.11 8.32 -23.70
C LYS A 157 -3.03 9.42 -23.68
N LYS A 158 -3.28 10.57 -24.34
CA LYS A 158 -2.37 11.72 -24.39
C LYS A 158 -2.13 12.40 -23.03
N SER A 159 -3.05 12.23 -22.08
CA SER A 159 -3.02 12.89 -20.78
C SER A 159 -2.54 11.97 -19.65
N VAL A 160 -2.41 10.65 -19.88
CA VAL A 160 -2.05 9.67 -18.83
C VAL A 160 -0.76 10.07 -18.12
N PHE A 161 0.33 10.28 -18.86
CA PHE A 161 1.63 10.61 -18.26
C PHE A 161 1.55 11.89 -17.42
N LYS A 162 1.01 12.97 -17.98
CA LYS A 162 0.87 14.26 -17.28
C LYS A 162 0.04 14.12 -16.01
N SER A 163 -1.08 13.41 -16.08
CA SER A 163 -1.99 13.20 -14.93
C SER A 163 -1.30 12.43 -13.81
N PHE A 164 -0.56 11.35 -14.14
CA PHE A 164 0.15 10.59 -13.13
C PHE A 164 1.31 11.36 -12.49
N VAL A 165 2.05 12.17 -13.27
CA VAL A 165 3.12 13.02 -12.74
C VAL A 165 2.55 14.08 -11.79
N ILE A 166 1.49 14.79 -12.18
CA ILE A 166 0.82 15.77 -11.31
C ILE A 166 0.29 15.10 -10.04
N ALA A 167 -0.37 13.94 -10.17
CA ALA A 167 -0.88 13.19 -9.04
C ALA A 167 0.23 12.76 -8.06
N ALA A 168 1.41 12.38 -8.57
CA ALA A 168 2.56 12.01 -7.72
C ALA A 168 3.04 13.20 -6.86
N PHE A 169 3.16 14.39 -7.44
CA PHE A 169 3.52 15.59 -6.68
C PHE A 169 2.45 15.96 -5.65
N ILE A 170 1.18 15.99 -6.07
CA ILE A 170 0.07 16.28 -5.18
C ILE A 170 0.01 15.27 -4.02
N PHE A 171 0.14 13.98 -4.32
CA PHE A 171 0.12 12.93 -3.30
C PHE A 171 1.30 13.06 -2.33
N GLY A 172 2.51 13.35 -2.83
CA GLY A 172 3.74 13.37 -2.03
C GLY A 172 3.74 14.41 -0.91
N ILE A 173 3.05 15.54 -1.09
CA ILE A 173 2.99 16.61 -0.08
C ILE A 173 2.24 16.16 1.18
N ILE A 174 1.15 15.41 1.05
CA ILE A 174 0.32 14.97 2.19
C ILE A 174 1.13 14.16 3.22
N PRO A 175 1.81 13.05 2.86
CA PRO A 175 2.59 12.30 3.84
C PRO A 175 3.78 13.07 4.40
N ILE A 176 4.39 13.99 3.62
CA ILE A 176 5.45 14.86 4.12
C ILE A 176 4.91 15.78 5.23
N MET A 177 3.81 16.47 4.97
CA MET A 177 3.18 17.33 5.97
C MET A 177 2.73 16.54 7.21
N MET A 178 2.09 15.40 7.01
CA MET A 178 1.70 14.52 8.13
C MET A 178 2.90 13.97 8.90
N GLY A 179 4.05 13.79 8.24
CA GLY A 179 5.31 13.41 8.87
C GLY A 179 5.83 14.46 9.86
N LEU A 180 5.57 15.75 9.62
CA LEU A 180 5.95 16.82 10.55
C LEU A 180 5.29 16.66 11.92
N LEU A 181 4.08 16.11 12.00
CA LEU A 181 3.43 15.80 13.28
C LEU A 181 4.22 14.79 14.11
N GLY A 182 4.90 13.84 13.44
CA GLY A 182 5.79 12.91 14.12
C GLY A 182 6.99 13.61 14.78
N TYR A 183 7.57 14.60 14.09
CA TYR A 183 8.66 15.41 14.66
C TYR A 183 8.17 16.31 15.78
N ILE A 184 6.95 16.86 15.69
CA ILE A 184 6.34 17.62 16.79
C ILE A 184 6.17 16.72 18.01
N GLY A 185 5.64 15.52 17.86
CA GLY A 185 5.49 14.58 18.98
C GLY A 185 6.83 14.31 19.67
N ALA A 186 7.90 14.08 18.89
CA ALA A 186 9.24 13.87 19.41
C ALA A 186 9.83 15.12 20.07
N GLY A 187 9.73 16.28 19.40
CA GLY A 187 10.31 17.54 19.90
C GLY A 187 9.58 18.13 21.10
N SER A 188 8.29 17.76 21.28
CA SER A 188 7.54 18.12 22.48
C SER A 188 7.78 17.20 23.68
N GLY A 189 8.66 16.19 23.52
CA GLY A 189 8.93 15.20 24.57
C GLY A 189 7.78 14.24 24.86
N MET A 190 6.87 14.04 23.91
CA MET A 190 5.74 13.12 24.10
C MET A 190 6.22 11.67 24.11
N GLU A 191 5.94 10.94 25.18
CA GLU A 191 6.19 9.50 25.25
C GLU A 191 5.06 8.74 24.58
N ILE A 192 5.33 8.21 23.39
CA ILE A 192 4.36 7.41 22.63
C ILE A 192 4.76 5.93 22.75
N PRO A 193 3.90 5.06 23.33
CA PRO A 193 4.15 3.64 23.44
C PRO A 193 4.44 3.01 22.06
N GLY A 194 5.38 2.06 22.01
CA GLY A 194 5.82 1.45 20.75
C GLY A 194 4.70 0.79 19.92
N ASN A 195 3.66 0.27 20.58
CA ASN A 195 2.46 -0.26 19.94
C ASN A 195 1.51 0.82 19.38
N MET A 196 1.69 2.10 19.77
CA MET A 196 0.89 3.24 19.34
C MET A 196 1.63 4.17 18.35
N VAL A 197 2.86 3.87 17.97
CA VAL A 197 3.64 4.68 17.02
C VAL A 197 2.92 4.88 15.69
N GLY A 198 2.14 3.89 15.24
CA GLY A 198 1.32 4.02 14.03
C GLY A 198 0.18 5.04 14.12
N THR A 199 -0.13 5.55 15.32
CA THR A 199 -1.19 6.54 15.59
C THR A 199 -0.63 7.87 16.10
N THR A 200 0.68 8.10 16.00
CA THR A 200 1.36 9.32 16.47
C THR A 200 0.64 10.58 16.03
N ASN A 201 0.24 10.68 14.77
CA ASN A 201 -0.45 11.86 14.25
C ASN A 201 -1.77 12.16 15.00
N ALA A 202 -2.53 11.11 15.29
CA ALA A 202 -3.79 11.26 16.04
C ALA A 202 -3.54 11.73 17.48
N ILE A 203 -2.52 11.14 18.14
CA ILE A 203 -2.14 11.50 19.50
C ILE A 203 -1.67 12.96 19.57
N VAL A 204 -0.82 13.37 18.66
CA VAL A 204 -0.32 14.77 18.57
C VAL A 204 -1.48 15.75 18.33
N ILE A 205 -2.37 15.44 17.42
CA ILE A 205 -3.55 16.28 17.13
C ILE A 205 -4.47 16.39 18.36
N ALA A 206 -4.76 15.26 19.03
CA ALA A 206 -5.61 15.25 20.21
C ALA A 206 -4.99 16.01 21.38
N ASN A 207 -3.66 16.07 21.46
CA ASN A 207 -2.95 16.78 22.54
C ASN A 207 -2.89 18.31 22.32
N PHE A 208 -2.70 18.76 21.09
CA PHE A 208 -2.48 20.18 20.81
C PHE A 208 -3.74 20.91 20.33
N LEU A 209 -4.72 20.22 19.74
CA LEU A 209 -5.89 20.88 19.18
C LEU A 209 -7.15 20.65 20.04
N PRO A 210 -8.11 21.58 20.00
CA PRO A 210 -9.38 21.43 20.67
C PRO A 210 -10.20 20.28 20.10
N ALA A 211 -11.16 19.76 20.89
CA ALA A 211 -11.95 18.58 20.55
C ALA A 211 -12.65 18.68 19.17
N TRP A 212 -13.15 19.85 18.79
CA TRP A 212 -13.78 20.02 17.48
C TRP A 212 -12.81 19.82 16.30
N ALA A 213 -11.55 20.21 16.44
CA ALA A 213 -10.53 20.02 15.40
C ALA A 213 -10.10 18.54 15.34
N SER A 214 -10.03 17.86 16.48
CA SER A 214 -9.83 16.40 16.53
C SER A 214 -10.98 15.65 15.85
N LEU A 215 -12.24 16.06 16.07
CA LEU A 215 -13.40 15.49 15.36
C LEU A 215 -13.35 15.77 13.85
N PHE A 216 -12.93 16.96 13.44
CA PHE A 216 -12.71 17.24 12.02
C PHE A 216 -11.62 16.33 11.43
N PHE A 217 -10.55 16.09 12.15
CA PHE A 217 -9.52 15.14 11.73
C PHE A 217 -10.03 13.70 11.65
N VAL A 218 -10.90 13.27 12.58
CA VAL A 218 -11.62 11.98 12.49
C VAL A 218 -12.36 11.87 11.15
N PHE A 219 -13.09 12.91 10.78
CA PHE A 219 -13.82 12.95 9.51
C PHE A 219 -12.89 12.87 8.30
N LEU A 220 -11.75 13.59 8.33
CA LEU A 220 -10.74 13.53 7.28
C LEU A 220 -10.15 12.13 7.10
N VAL A 221 -9.75 11.50 8.20
CA VAL A 221 -9.19 10.15 8.21
C VAL A 221 -10.22 9.16 7.68
N PHE A 222 -11.45 9.23 8.16
CA PHE A 222 -12.55 8.38 7.71
C PHE A 222 -12.81 8.53 6.21
N ALA A 223 -12.93 9.77 5.72
CA ALA A 223 -13.15 10.05 4.31
C ALA A 223 -12.01 9.53 3.42
N GLY A 224 -10.75 9.76 3.81
CA GLY A 224 -9.57 9.28 3.09
C GLY A 224 -9.48 7.77 3.03
N LEU A 225 -9.71 7.10 4.16
CA LEU A 225 -9.58 5.64 4.26
C LEU A 225 -10.72 4.91 3.54
N VAL A 226 -11.96 5.39 3.66
CA VAL A 226 -13.09 4.82 2.90
C VAL A 226 -12.83 4.92 1.39
N ALA A 227 -12.18 5.98 0.91
CA ALA A 227 -11.81 6.09 -0.51
C ALA A 227 -10.83 5.00 -0.95
N ILE A 228 -9.83 4.69 -0.10
CA ILE A 228 -8.85 3.64 -0.42
C ILE A 228 -9.50 2.26 -0.34
N LEU A 229 -10.32 1.99 0.67
CA LEU A 229 -11.05 0.72 0.78
C LEU A 229 -11.97 0.49 -0.43
N ASP A 230 -12.69 1.52 -0.87
CA ASP A 230 -13.53 1.47 -2.08
C ASP A 230 -12.72 1.16 -3.35
N SER A 231 -11.54 1.75 -3.48
CA SER A 231 -10.62 1.46 -4.59
C SER A 231 -10.16 0.00 -4.59
N GLN A 232 -9.88 -0.59 -3.42
CA GLN A 232 -9.53 -2.01 -3.31
C GLN A 232 -10.72 -2.91 -3.62
N PHE A 233 -11.94 -2.55 -3.19
CA PHE A 233 -13.15 -3.26 -3.58
C PHE A 233 -13.41 -3.22 -5.08
N SER A 234 -13.24 -2.08 -5.74
CA SER A 234 -13.34 -1.95 -7.19
C SER A 234 -12.30 -2.80 -7.91
N SER A 235 -11.06 -2.81 -7.43
CA SER A 235 -9.97 -3.63 -7.96
C SER A 235 -10.29 -5.12 -7.89
N ILE A 236 -10.66 -5.64 -6.71
CA ILE A 236 -10.96 -7.05 -6.54
C ILE A 236 -12.23 -7.47 -7.29
N ALA A 237 -13.25 -6.62 -7.37
CA ALA A 237 -14.46 -6.85 -8.13
C ALA A 237 -14.17 -7.08 -9.62
N ASN A 238 -13.32 -6.23 -10.19
CA ASN A 238 -12.88 -6.37 -11.58
C ASN A 238 -12.09 -7.68 -11.78
N MET A 239 -11.17 -7.99 -10.89
CA MET A 239 -10.35 -9.21 -11.00
C MET A 239 -11.21 -10.48 -10.86
N THR A 240 -12.12 -10.54 -9.88
CA THR A 240 -12.97 -11.71 -9.66
C THR A 240 -14.06 -11.85 -10.72
N GLY A 241 -14.66 -10.76 -11.16
CA GLY A 241 -15.70 -10.75 -12.18
C GLY A 241 -15.15 -11.01 -13.58
N HIS A 242 -14.09 -10.32 -13.98
CA HIS A 242 -13.56 -10.39 -15.33
C HIS A 242 -12.36 -11.33 -15.47
N ASP A 243 -11.30 -11.17 -14.69
CA ASP A 243 -10.06 -11.92 -14.92
C ASP A 243 -10.16 -13.38 -14.51
N ILE A 244 -10.92 -13.69 -13.44
CA ILE A 244 -11.08 -15.05 -12.95
C ILE A 244 -12.29 -15.71 -13.61
N TYR A 245 -13.48 -15.12 -13.52
CA TYR A 245 -14.71 -15.76 -13.96
C TYR A 245 -14.81 -15.92 -15.49
N ASN A 246 -14.54 -14.87 -16.29
CA ASN A 246 -14.54 -14.95 -17.75
C ASN A 246 -13.48 -15.92 -18.31
N LYS A 247 -12.48 -16.27 -17.48
CA LYS A 247 -11.46 -17.25 -17.86
C LYS A 247 -12.01 -18.67 -17.98
N TYR A 248 -13.06 -18.99 -17.24
CA TYR A 248 -13.61 -20.34 -17.14
C TYR A 248 -14.90 -20.56 -17.93
N LYS A 249 -15.57 -19.50 -18.42
CA LYS A 249 -16.80 -19.60 -19.23
C LYS A 249 -16.76 -18.75 -20.48
N LYS A 250 -17.17 -19.31 -21.63
CA LYS A 250 -17.16 -18.65 -22.95
C LYS A 250 -18.31 -17.65 -23.18
N LYS A 251 -19.40 -17.74 -22.44
CA LYS A 251 -20.53 -16.77 -22.46
C LYS A 251 -20.89 -16.45 -21.02
N VAL A 252 -20.80 -15.21 -20.64
CA VAL A 252 -20.98 -14.74 -19.28
C VAL A 252 -22.16 -13.77 -19.26
N ASP A 253 -23.14 -14.09 -18.42
CA ASP A 253 -24.23 -13.19 -18.09
C ASP A 253 -23.74 -12.11 -17.12
N ASP A 254 -24.08 -10.85 -17.39
CA ASP A 254 -23.68 -9.69 -16.59
C ASP A 254 -24.10 -9.83 -15.12
N LYS A 255 -25.28 -10.42 -14.85
CA LYS A 255 -25.74 -10.68 -13.47
C LYS A 255 -24.81 -11.60 -12.70
N THR A 256 -24.27 -12.59 -13.38
CA THR A 256 -23.33 -13.54 -12.77
C THR A 256 -21.97 -12.90 -12.55
N VAL A 257 -21.47 -12.07 -13.48
CA VAL A 257 -20.24 -11.27 -13.26
C VAL A 257 -20.37 -10.40 -12.02
N ILE A 258 -21.47 -9.66 -11.88
CA ILE A 258 -21.76 -8.82 -10.72
C ILE A 258 -21.81 -9.64 -9.42
N LYS A 259 -22.42 -10.84 -9.46
CA LYS A 259 -22.46 -11.75 -8.30
C LYS A 259 -21.06 -12.14 -7.84
N TYR A 260 -20.18 -12.59 -8.76
CA TYR A 260 -18.80 -12.95 -8.40
C TYR A 260 -17.96 -11.75 -7.97
N ALA A 261 -18.17 -10.59 -8.57
CA ALA A 261 -17.55 -9.33 -8.12
C ALA A 261 -17.91 -9.03 -6.66
N ARG A 262 -19.19 -9.11 -6.29
CA ARG A 262 -19.65 -8.89 -4.91
C ARG A 262 -19.11 -9.94 -3.93
N VAL A 263 -19.06 -11.20 -4.34
CA VAL A 263 -18.42 -12.26 -3.52
C VAL A 263 -16.96 -11.94 -3.27
N GLY A 264 -16.22 -11.51 -4.31
CA GLY A 264 -14.83 -11.09 -4.18
C GLY A 264 -14.65 -9.95 -3.18
N MET A 265 -15.53 -8.93 -3.21
CA MET A 265 -15.50 -7.83 -2.24
C MET A 265 -15.71 -8.31 -0.80
N VAL A 266 -16.69 -9.20 -0.57
CA VAL A 266 -16.95 -9.77 0.77
C VAL A 266 -15.76 -10.59 1.26
N VAL A 267 -15.20 -11.44 0.41
CA VAL A 267 -14.00 -12.23 0.74
C VAL A 267 -12.83 -11.32 1.09
N LEU A 268 -12.61 -10.25 0.32
CA LEU A 268 -11.56 -9.26 0.60
C LEU A 268 -11.77 -8.59 1.96
N ALA A 269 -13.00 -8.16 2.26
CA ALA A 269 -13.33 -7.51 3.52
C ALA A 269 -13.06 -8.42 4.72
N ILE A 270 -13.50 -9.69 4.65
CA ILE A 270 -13.27 -10.68 5.70
C ILE A 270 -11.78 -10.99 5.84
N ALA A 271 -11.09 -11.28 4.74
CA ALA A 271 -9.67 -11.61 4.78
C ALA A 271 -8.82 -10.44 5.32
N GLY A 272 -9.10 -9.22 4.85
CA GLY A 272 -8.40 -8.03 5.34
C GLY A 272 -8.70 -7.74 6.82
N PHE A 273 -9.94 -7.89 7.26
CA PHE A 273 -10.29 -7.78 8.67
C PHE A 273 -9.55 -8.82 9.53
N LEU A 274 -9.53 -10.10 9.11
CA LEU A 274 -8.83 -11.16 9.84
C LEU A 274 -7.32 -10.89 9.98
N ILE A 275 -6.68 -10.32 8.95
CA ILE A 275 -5.28 -9.92 9.04
C ILE A 275 -5.09 -8.88 10.16
N THR A 276 -6.02 -7.94 10.32
CA THR A 276 -5.91 -6.91 11.37
C THR A 276 -6.07 -7.47 12.79
N GLN A 277 -6.63 -8.66 12.94
CA GLN A 277 -6.82 -9.35 14.23
C GLN A 277 -5.62 -10.22 14.64
N ILE A 278 -4.60 -10.38 13.80
CA ILE A 278 -3.41 -11.17 14.13
C ILE A 278 -2.69 -10.53 15.31
N PRO A 279 -2.47 -11.26 16.43
CA PRO A 279 -1.80 -10.71 17.58
C PRO A 279 -0.39 -10.20 17.25
N GLY A 280 -0.07 -8.99 17.73
CA GLY A 280 1.22 -8.36 17.49
C GLY A 280 1.44 -7.80 16.08
N ILE A 281 0.44 -7.88 15.19
CA ILE A 281 0.55 -7.26 13.87
C ILE A 281 0.68 -5.76 13.99
N THR A 282 1.64 -5.19 13.28
CA THR A 282 1.83 -3.74 13.23
C THR A 282 1.61 -3.22 11.82
N LEU A 283 1.19 -1.95 11.71
CA LEU A 283 1.04 -1.26 10.44
C LEU A 283 2.32 -1.34 9.60
N LEU A 284 3.46 -1.10 10.24
CA LEU A 284 4.77 -1.14 9.60
C LEU A 284 5.10 -2.53 9.04
N TYR A 285 4.74 -3.59 9.77
CA TYR A 285 4.99 -4.97 9.31
C TYR A 285 4.22 -5.28 8.02
N ILE A 286 2.91 -5.02 8.01
CA ILE A 286 2.07 -5.30 6.82
C ILE A 286 2.53 -4.42 5.65
N PHE A 287 2.86 -3.16 5.91
CA PHE A 287 3.33 -2.23 4.88
C PHE A 287 4.63 -2.70 4.22
N LEU A 288 5.62 -3.15 5.00
CA LEU A 288 6.88 -3.66 4.47
C LEU A 288 6.73 -5.01 3.78
N PHE A 289 5.85 -5.89 4.28
CA PHE A 289 5.48 -7.13 3.60
C PHE A 289 4.88 -6.84 2.23
N PHE A 290 3.90 -5.94 2.18
CA PHE A 290 3.28 -5.46 0.96
C PHE A 290 4.30 -4.87 -0.03
N ALA A 291 5.23 -4.03 0.46
CA ALA A 291 6.28 -3.45 -0.36
C ALA A 291 7.24 -4.51 -0.92
N THR A 292 7.65 -5.48 -0.11
CA THR A 292 8.55 -6.56 -0.52
C THR A 292 7.93 -7.47 -1.57
N LEU A 293 6.66 -7.87 -1.38
CA LEU A 293 5.95 -8.70 -2.35
C LEU A 293 5.77 -7.97 -3.69
N ARG A 294 5.33 -6.71 -3.64
CA ARG A 294 5.16 -5.87 -4.83
C ARG A 294 6.46 -5.66 -5.59
N ALA A 295 7.57 -5.55 -4.88
CA ALA A 295 8.87 -5.35 -5.46
C ALA A 295 9.39 -6.58 -6.24
N ALA A 296 8.92 -7.78 -5.92
CA ALA A 296 9.35 -9.01 -6.59
C ALA A 296 8.93 -9.10 -8.07
N VAL A 297 7.86 -8.43 -8.45
CA VAL A 297 7.32 -8.52 -9.83
C VAL A 297 7.66 -7.34 -10.73
N TRP A 298 8.04 -6.17 -10.18
CA TRP A 298 8.14 -4.95 -10.98
C TRP A 298 9.30 -4.96 -11.99
N LEU A 299 10.49 -5.40 -11.59
CA LEU A 299 11.64 -5.44 -12.52
C LEU A 299 11.45 -6.46 -13.65
N PRO A 300 11.02 -7.71 -13.39
CA PRO A 300 10.63 -8.63 -14.45
C PRO A 300 9.56 -8.06 -15.38
N SER A 301 8.55 -7.36 -14.82
CA SER A 301 7.49 -6.72 -15.60
C SER A 301 8.00 -5.59 -16.49
N LEU A 302 8.92 -4.77 -15.98
CA LEU A 302 9.56 -3.71 -16.74
C LEU A 302 10.34 -4.30 -17.93
N ILE A 303 11.12 -5.36 -17.72
CA ILE A 303 11.85 -6.04 -18.79
C ILE A 303 10.87 -6.67 -19.78
N ALA A 304 9.74 -7.23 -19.32
CA ALA A 304 8.71 -7.80 -20.18
C ALA A 304 8.09 -6.76 -21.15
N ILE A 305 8.04 -5.49 -20.74
CA ILE A 305 7.55 -4.39 -21.58
C ILE A 305 8.66 -3.90 -22.53
N VAL A 306 9.85 -3.61 -21.99
CA VAL A 306 10.93 -2.92 -22.75
C VAL A 306 11.70 -3.88 -23.65
N LYS A 307 12.02 -5.08 -23.14
CA LYS A 307 12.85 -6.08 -23.84
C LYS A 307 12.27 -7.50 -23.69
N PRO A 308 11.03 -7.75 -24.15
CA PRO A 308 10.36 -9.04 -23.94
C PRO A 308 11.13 -10.24 -24.53
N LYS A 309 11.92 -10.00 -25.59
CA LYS A 309 12.76 -11.04 -26.21
C LYS A 309 13.84 -11.61 -25.28
N LEU A 310 14.19 -10.94 -24.19
CA LEU A 310 15.15 -11.47 -23.21
C LEU A 310 14.54 -12.55 -22.31
N LEU A 311 13.21 -12.57 -22.19
CA LEU A 311 12.48 -13.39 -21.25
C LEU A 311 11.88 -14.63 -21.92
N SER A 312 11.72 -15.70 -21.15
CA SER A 312 10.96 -16.89 -21.51
C SER A 312 9.80 -17.10 -20.54
N GLU A 313 8.78 -17.88 -20.95
CA GLU A 313 7.68 -18.27 -20.07
C GLU A 313 8.18 -18.91 -18.78
N GLN A 314 9.08 -19.88 -18.92
CA GLN A 314 9.64 -20.62 -17.79
C GLN A 314 10.48 -19.70 -16.89
N GLY A 315 11.26 -18.78 -17.47
CA GLY A 315 11.99 -17.77 -16.71
C GLY A 315 11.06 -16.91 -15.86
N MET A 316 9.99 -16.39 -16.46
CA MET A 316 8.99 -15.58 -15.74
C MET A 316 8.28 -16.39 -14.66
N PHE A 317 7.85 -17.63 -14.96
CA PHE A 317 7.12 -18.44 -14.01
C PHE A 317 7.99 -18.90 -12.83
N TYR A 318 9.08 -19.59 -13.10
CA TYR A 318 9.95 -20.15 -12.06
C TYR A 318 10.80 -19.08 -11.38
N GLY A 319 11.35 -18.12 -12.15
CA GLY A 319 12.22 -17.10 -11.59
C GLY A 319 11.51 -16.19 -10.58
N MET A 320 10.32 -15.68 -10.91
CA MET A 320 9.51 -14.90 -9.96
C MET A 320 8.98 -15.78 -8.82
N GLY A 321 8.49 -16.99 -9.14
CA GLY A 321 7.94 -17.90 -8.13
C GLY A 321 8.97 -18.26 -7.06
N ILE A 322 10.17 -18.65 -7.45
CA ILE A 322 11.27 -19.00 -6.54
C ILE A 322 11.66 -17.76 -5.68
N ALA A 323 11.81 -16.60 -6.32
CA ALA A 323 12.18 -15.38 -5.60
C ALA A 323 11.13 -14.98 -4.53
N ILE A 324 9.84 -15.15 -4.85
CA ILE A 324 8.75 -14.88 -3.90
C ILE A 324 8.77 -15.94 -2.78
N ILE A 325 8.86 -17.23 -3.11
CA ILE A 325 8.82 -18.35 -2.15
C ILE A 325 10.01 -18.30 -1.18
N ILE A 326 11.17 -17.81 -1.61
CA ILE A 326 12.34 -17.68 -0.75
C ILE A 326 12.38 -16.30 -0.07
N GLY A 327 12.26 -15.23 -0.83
CA GLY A 327 12.46 -13.88 -0.34
C GLY A 327 11.41 -13.42 0.65
N VAL A 328 10.12 -13.73 0.40
CA VAL A 328 9.04 -13.30 1.28
C VAL A 328 9.06 -14.03 2.64
N PRO A 329 9.18 -15.37 2.74
CA PRO A 329 9.34 -16.05 4.03
C PRO A 329 10.61 -15.63 4.78
N MET A 330 11.72 -15.40 4.07
CA MET A 330 12.94 -14.90 4.68
C MET A 330 12.78 -13.50 5.30
N PHE A 331 12.06 -12.61 4.61
CA PHE A 331 11.66 -11.32 5.15
C PHE A 331 10.78 -11.47 6.41
N VAL A 332 9.76 -12.33 6.34
CA VAL A 332 8.84 -12.59 7.46
C VAL A 332 9.60 -13.11 8.67
N TYR A 333 10.46 -14.13 8.47
CA TYR A 333 11.32 -14.67 9.52
C TYR A 333 12.21 -13.58 10.13
N GLY A 334 12.85 -12.76 9.30
CA GLY A 334 13.70 -11.66 9.76
C GLY A 334 12.94 -10.66 10.64
N LYS A 335 11.69 -10.36 10.32
CA LYS A 335 10.83 -9.48 11.14
C LYS A 335 10.43 -10.13 12.46
N LEU A 336 10.03 -11.40 12.45
CA LEU A 336 9.66 -12.14 13.67
C LEU A 336 10.86 -12.34 14.61
N ALA A 337 12.01 -12.68 14.05
CA ALA A 337 13.26 -12.87 14.79
C ALA A 337 13.96 -11.54 15.14
N LYS A 338 13.41 -10.38 14.76
CA LYS A 338 14.04 -9.05 14.89
C LYS A 338 15.46 -9.00 14.32
N SER A 339 15.71 -9.77 13.27
CA SER A 339 17.00 -9.89 12.60
C SER A 339 17.08 -9.02 11.36
N LEU A 340 17.90 -7.98 11.43
CA LEU A 340 18.16 -7.07 10.32
C LEU A 340 18.73 -7.80 9.09
N PRO A 341 19.74 -8.69 9.21
CA PRO A 341 20.28 -9.41 8.05
C PRO A 341 19.23 -10.21 7.29
N TYR A 342 18.39 -10.99 7.97
CA TYR A 342 17.33 -11.76 7.31
C TYR A 342 16.26 -10.89 6.67
N THR A 343 15.89 -9.78 7.31
CA THR A 343 14.92 -8.82 6.74
C THR A 343 15.43 -8.21 5.44
N LEU A 344 16.67 -7.73 5.43
CA LEU A 344 17.30 -7.14 4.26
C LEU A 344 17.53 -8.18 3.16
N SER A 345 18.09 -9.35 3.50
CA SER A 345 18.34 -10.42 2.53
C SER A 345 17.04 -10.89 1.89
N GLY A 346 15.95 -11.05 2.67
CA GLY A 346 14.64 -11.40 2.15
C GLY A 346 14.11 -10.38 1.12
N THR A 347 14.24 -9.10 1.43
CA THR A 347 13.87 -8.01 0.51
C THR A 347 14.74 -8.02 -0.76
N LEU A 348 16.06 -8.14 -0.62
CA LEU A 348 16.99 -8.18 -1.76
C LEU A 348 16.77 -9.41 -2.66
N VAL A 349 16.50 -10.57 -2.06
CA VAL A 349 16.16 -11.80 -2.81
C VAL A 349 14.84 -11.63 -3.55
N ALA A 350 13.81 -11.07 -2.91
CA ALA A 350 12.54 -10.81 -3.59
C ALA A 350 12.73 -9.88 -4.80
N ILE A 351 13.49 -8.79 -4.66
CA ILE A 351 13.64 -7.75 -5.70
C ILE A 351 14.65 -8.16 -6.77
N PHE A 352 15.91 -8.33 -6.38
CA PHE A 352 16.99 -8.57 -7.33
C PHE A 352 17.12 -10.06 -7.71
N GLY A 353 16.83 -10.95 -6.75
CA GLY A 353 16.77 -12.38 -7.01
C GLY A 353 15.75 -12.74 -8.07
N SER A 354 14.58 -12.06 -8.08
CA SER A 354 13.56 -12.26 -9.11
C SER A 354 14.10 -11.99 -10.51
N VAL A 355 14.80 -10.87 -10.70
CA VAL A 355 15.39 -10.52 -12.01
C VAL A 355 16.49 -11.49 -12.42
N VAL A 356 17.42 -11.76 -11.50
CA VAL A 356 18.55 -12.66 -11.77
C VAL A 356 18.05 -14.05 -12.16
N LEU A 357 17.10 -14.61 -11.39
CA LEU A 357 16.54 -15.93 -11.68
C LEU A 357 15.73 -15.94 -12.99
N VAL A 358 14.90 -14.89 -13.21
CA VAL A 358 14.14 -14.77 -14.46
C VAL A 358 15.06 -14.74 -15.68
N LEU A 359 16.12 -13.94 -15.66
CA LEU A 359 17.08 -13.84 -16.76
C LEU A 359 17.92 -15.11 -16.93
N ALA A 360 18.40 -15.69 -15.83
CA ALA A 360 19.21 -16.92 -15.86
C ALA A 360 18.43 -18.10 -16.45
N ILE A 361 17.20 -18.33 -15.96
CA ILE A 361 16.33 -19.41 -16.47
C ILE A 361 15.92 -19.13 -17.91
N SER A 362 15.64 -17.88 -18.27
CA SER A 362 15.29 -17.51 -19.65
C SER A 362 16.45 -17.78 -20.62
N LYS A 363 17.68 -17.46 -20.20
CA LYS A 363 18.88 -17.73 -21.01
C LYS A 363 19.13 -19.22 -21.17
N TRP A 364 18.98 -19.99 -20.08
CA TRP A 364 19.11 -21.45 -20.11
C TRP A 364 18.13 -22.08 -21.10
N ASN A 365 16.86 -21.72 -21.01
CA ASN A 365 15.81 -22.25 -21.86
C ASN A 365 16.04 -21.98 -23.35
N LYS A 366 16.56 -20.81 -23.71
CA LYS A 366 16.86 -20.47 -25.09
C LYS A 366 18.01 -21.30 -25.68
N LYS A 367 19.00 -21.68 -24.82
CA LYS A 367 20.10 -22.57 -25.25
C LYS A 367 19.66 -24.01 -25.50
N GLN A 368 18.52 -24.45 -24.91
CA GLN A 368 18.03 -25.81 -25.13
C GLN A 368 17.13 -25.93 -26.38
N ILE A 369 16.64 -24.80 -26.90
CA ILE A 369 15.76 -24.77 -28.07
C ILE A 369 16.49 -24.34 -29.34
N SER A 370 17.71 -23.80 -29.23
CA SER A 370 18.64 -23.50 -30.32
C SER A 370 19.57 -24.69 -30.58
#